data_ee2305bb25e54d3a2dcf2719b8b3e6bf
#
_entry.id   ee2305bb25e54d3a2dcf2719b8b3e6bf
#
_cell.length_a   1.000
_cell.length_b   1.000
_cell.length_c   1.000
_cell.angle_alpha   90.00
_cell.angle_beta   90.00
_cell.angle_gamma   90.00
#
_symmetry.space_group_name_H-M   'P 1'
#
loop_
_entity.id
_entity.type
_entity.pdbx_description
1 polymer ?
#
loop_
_entity_poly.entity_id
_entity_poly.type
_entity_poly.pdbx_seq_one_letter_code
_entity_poly.pdbx_strand_id
1 'polypeptide(L)'
;LTTNTILQTNDAVRTVGANSMAELYWIDGTRMRLAPNTTMGIKKCTYNGMKRTETSLFRLNLGKVWVRIVRTLSRPSKFEIETPTAVATVRGTIFSVAVKPGGSTKVSVYDGTVEVISADAALAVAVPHGSYVHVTTPDGTPHVQAFSSDEQREWKKQTGIITPALEISEPEDNFRTSQDAVLIRGSIERGATLLLNNEPVRVNRFGKFTKAFRLRPGVNVLVFLVRDQRGAETKVVRTVVRTTEEPMAHSS
;
A
#
# COMPACT_ATOMS: atom_id res chain seq x y z
N LEU A 1 -11.13 -16.10 -1.03
CA LEU A 1 -9.74 -15.99 -1.45
C LEU A 1 -8.83 -16.35 -0.27
N THR A 2 -7.82 -17.16 -0.52
CA THR A 2 -6.71 -17.39 0.40
C THR A 2 -5.63 -16.32 0.21
N THR A 3 -4.84 -16.06 1.24
CA THR A 3 -3.68 -15.16 1.15
C THR A 3 -2.74 -15.63 0.03
N ASN A 4 -2.21 -14.71 -0.77
CA ASN A 4 -1.34 -14.95 -1.93
C ASN A 4 -2.02 -15.58 -3.17
N THR A 5 -3.33 -15.47 -3.31
CA THR A 5 -4.01 -15.78 -4.57
C THR A 5 -3.54 -14.84 -5.68
N ILE A 6 -3.11 -15.39 -6.81
CA ILE A 6 -2.75 -14.60 -8.00
C ILE A 6 -4.02 -14.31 -8.78
N LEU A 7 -4.27 -13.03 -9.04
CA LEU A 7 -5.41 -12.56 -9.83
C LEU A 7 -5.01 -12.29 -11.27
N GLN A 8 -5.94 -12.54 -12.19
CA GLN A 8 -5.72 -12.39 -13.63
C GLN A 8 -6.77 -11.46 -14.26
N THR A 9 -6.55 -11.13 -15.51
CA THR A 9 -7.56 -10.45 -16.35
C THR A 9 -8.86 -11.25 -16.36
N ASN A 10 -9.99 -10.57 -16.22
CA ASN A 10 -11.36 -11.10 -16.08
C ASN A 10 -11.72 -11.70 -14.72
N ASP A 11 -10.80 -11.71 -13.74
CA ASP A 11 -11.17 -12.03 -12.37
C ASP A 11 -12.00 -10.91 -11.73
N ALA A 12 -12.75 -11.28 -10.68
CA ALA A 12 -13.46 -10.33 -9.84
C ALA A 12 -13.16 -10.58 -8.37
N VAL A 13 -13.11 -9.50 -7.59
CA VAL A 13 -12.95 -9.54 -6.14
C VAL A 13 -14.17 -8.94 -5.50
N ARG A 14 -14.74 -9.66 -4.53
CA ARG A 14 -15.86 -9.21 -3.73
C ARG A 14 -15.56 -9.38 -2.26
N THR A 15 -15.75 -8.32 -1.49
CA THR A 15 -15.75 -8.35 -0.02
C THR A 15 -17.20 -8.37 0.47
N VAL A 16 -17.53 -9.24 1.44
CA VAL A 16 -18.89 -9.42 1.94
C VAL A 16 -18.90 -9.34 3.46
N GLY A 17 -19.77 -8.50 4.00
CA GLY A 17 -19.91 -8.28 5.45
C GLY A 17 -19.11 -7.09 5.97
N ALA A 18 -19.52 -6.57 7.13
CA ALA A 18 -19.02 -5.30 7.69
C ALA A 18 -17.51 -5.29 8.02
N ASN A 19 -16.93 -6.45 8.33
CA ASN A 19 -15.52 -6.58 8.70
C ASN A 19 -14.66 -7.19 7.59
N SER A 20 -15.21 -7.34 6.37
CA SER A 20 -14.47 -7.90 5.25
C SER A 20 -13.56 -6.86 4.63
N MET A 21 -12.37 -7.30 4.21
CA MET A 21 -11.40 -6.47 3.53
C MET A 21 -10.57 -7.35 2.59
N ALA A 22 -10.10 -6.80 1.48
CA ALA A 22 -9.12 -7.45 0.63
C ALA A 22 -8.03 -6.44 0.25
N GLU A 23 -6.80 -6.91 0.15
CA GLU A 23 -5.68 -6.12 -0.35
C GLU A 23 -5.06 -6.77 -1.58
N LEU A 24 -4.85 -5.97 -2.61
CA LEU A 24 -4.17 -6.36 -3.83
C LEU A 24 -2.81 -5.68 -3.87
N TYR A 25 -1.80 -6.45 -4.30
CA TYR A 25 -0.41 -6.01 -4.36
C TYR A 25 0.15 -6.20 -5.77
N TRP A 26 0.80 -5.18 -6.27
CA TRP A 26 1.55 -5.24 -7.53
C TRP A 26 3.05 -5.46 -7.30
N ILE A 27 3.73 -5.91 -8.33
CA ILE A 27 5.18 -6.15 -8.29
C ILE A 27 5.97 -4.88 -7.98
N ASP A 28 5.46 -3.71 -8.37
CA ASP A 28 6.12 -2.41 -8.18
C ASP A 28 5.89 -1.80 -6.78
N GLY A 29 5.11 -2.47 -5.91
CA GLY A 29 4.73 -1.98 -4.59
C GLY A 29 3.42 -1.22 -4.55
N THR A 30 2.76 -1.00 -5.69
CA THR A 30 1.39 -0.46 -5.74
C THR A 30 0.44 -1.33 -4.95
N ARG A 31 -0.49 -0.72 -4.22
CA ARG A 31 -1.47 -1.41 -3.37
C ARG A 31 -2.87 -0.87 -3.61
N MET A 32 -3.83 -1.76 -3.54
CA MET A 32 -5.24 -1.43 -3.53
C MET A 32 -5.92 -2.18 -2.38
N ARG A 33 -6.62 -1.45 -1.52
CA ARG A 33 -7.44 -2.00 -0.44
C ARG A 33 -8.91 -1.83 -0.79
N LEU A 34 -9.66 -2.94 -0.76
CA LEU A 34 -11.11 -2.96 -0.92
C LEU A 34 -11.74 -2.87 0.47
N ALA A 35 -12.67 -1.94 0.64
CA ALA A 35 -13.53 -1.81 1.83
C ALA A 35 -14.51 -2.97 1.95
N PRO A 36 -15.22 -3.11 3.09
CA PRO A 36 -16.36 -3.97 3.21
C PRO A 36 -17.41 -3.74 2.11
N ASN A 37 -18.08 -4.82 1.71
CA ASN A 37 -19.17 -4.81 0.72
C ASN A 37 -18.80 -4.14 -0.61
N THR A 38 -17.59 -4.39 -1.08
CA THR A 38 -17.05 -3.87 -2.33
C THR A 38 -17.04 -4.95 -3.42
N THR A 39 -17.45 -4.60 -4.64
CA THR A 39 -17.41 -5.48 -5.82
C THR A 39 -16.62 -4.81 -6.93
N MET A 40 -15.53 -5.44 -7.34
CA MET A 40 -14.60 -4.93 -8.35
C MET A 40 -14.19 -6.05 -9.31
N GLY A 41 -14.22 -5.76 -10.63
CA GLY A 41 -13.70 -6.62 -11.69
C GLY A 41 -12.33 -6.13 -12.20
N ILE A 42 -11.48 -7.07 -12.62
CA ILE A 42 -10.19 -6.82 -13.26
C ILE A 42 -10.38 -6.92 -14.77
N LYS A 43 -10.52 -5.81 -15.46
CA LYS A 43 -10.74 -5.80 -16.93
C LYS A 43 -9.47 -6.10 -17.70
N LYS A 44 -8.33 -5.61 -17.19
CA LYS A 44 -7.02 -5.85 -17.79
C LYS A 44 -5.94 -5.63 -16.75
N CYS A 45 -4.97 -6.54 -16.70
CA CYS A 45 -3.77 -6.38 -15.91
C CYS A 45 -2.61 -6.98 -16.71
N THR A 46 -1.79 -6.14 -17.34
CA THR A 46 -0.67 -6.56 -18.20
C THR A 46 0.59 -5.78 -17.87
N TYR A 47 1.71 -6.47 -17.87
CA TYR A 47 3.03 -5.90 -17.70
C TYR A 47 3.94 -6.31 -18.86
N ASN A 48 4.55 -5.34 -19.53
CA ASN A 48 5.57 -5.57 -20.54
C ASN A 48 6.95 -5.25 -19.96
N GLY A 49 7.71 -6.29 -19.63
CA GLY A 49 9.00 -6.18 -18.99
C GLY A 49 10.07 -5.49 -19.84
N MET A 50 10.04 -5.65 -21.18
CA MET A 50 10.99 -4.99 -22.10
C MET A 50 10.76 -3.49 -22.19
N LYS A 51 9.51 -3.07 -22.30
CA LYS A 51 9.13 -1.65 -22.38
C LYS A 51 8.90 -1.00 -21.01
N ARG A 52 8.92 -1.78 -19.92
CA ARG A 52 8.55 -1.35 -18.55
C ARG A 52 7.21 -0.62 -18.50
N THR A 53 6.25 -1.08 -19.33
CA THR A 53 4.90 -0.51 -19.39
C THR A 53 3.90 -1.42 -18.72
N GLU A 54 2.94 -0.82 -18.06
CA GLU A 54 1.90 -1.49 -17.31
C GLU A 54 0.54 -0.93 -17.71
N THR A 55 -0.44 -1.82 -17.83
CA THR A 55 -1.84 -1.42 -18.02
C THR A 55 -2.67 -2.16 -16.99
N SER A 56 -3.28 -1.42 -16.09
CA SER A 56 -4.16 -1.91 -15.03
C SER A 56 -5.51 -1.22 -15.15
N LEU A 57 -6.53 -1.94 -15.62
CA LEU A 57 -7.90 -1.46 -15.81
C LEU A 57 -8.85 -2.24 -14.91
N PHE A 58 -9.57 -1.53 -14.08
CA PHE A 58 -10.54 -2.09 -13.12
C PHE A 58 -11.93 -1.55 -13.38
N ARG A 59 -12.95 -2.27 -12.92
CA ARG A 59 -14.33 -1.80 -12.87
C ARG A 59 -14.86 -1.94 -11.46
N LEU A 60 -15.06 -0.81 -10.78
CA LEU A 60 -15.68 -0.74 -9.47
C LEU A 60 -17.19 -0.54 -9.63
N ASN A 61 -17.96 -1.58 -9.31
CA ASN A 61 -19.43 -1.54 -9.46
C ASN A 61 -20.12 -1.04 -8.20
N LEU A 62 -19.57 -1.33 -7.02
CA LEU A 62 -20.12 -0.95 -5.72
C LEU A 62 -19.02 -0.96 -4.65
N GLY A 63 -19.12 -0.10 -3.67
CA GLY A 63 -18.25 -0.04 -2.51
C GLY A 63 -17.13 0.97 -2.65
N LYS A 64 -16.00 0.73 -1.99
CA LYS A 64 -14.89 1.70 -1.93
C LYS A 64 -13.54 1.00 -2.03
N VAL A 65 -12.63 1.62 -2.77
CA VAL A 65 -11.23 1.22 -2.84
C VAL A 65 -10.32 2.39 -2.48
N TRP A 66 -9.22 2.10 -1.78
CA TRP A 66 -8.09 3.00 -1.60
C TRP A 66 -6.92 2.46 -2.40
N VAL A 67 -6.24 3.34 -3.12
CA VAL A 67 -5.14 2.98 -4.00
C VAL A 67 -3.92 3.83 -3.67
N ARG A 68 -2.77 3.19 -3.58
CA ARG A 68 -1.48 3.83 -3.48
C ARG A 68 -0.59 3.35 -4.63
N ILE A 69 -0.31 4.24 -5.56
CA ILE A 69 0.63 4.00 -6.65
C ILE A 69 1.98 4.57 -6.24
N VAL A 70 2.97 3.69 -6.09
CA VAL A 70 4.27 4.03 -5.49
C VAL A 70 5.16 4.82 -6.44
N ARG A 71 5.08 4.54 -7.74
CA ARG A 71 5.89 5.21 -8.75
C ARG A 71 5.04 5.97 -9.75
N THR A 72 5.57 7.06 -10.27
CA THR A 72 4.94 7.76 -11.39
C THR A 72 4.95 6.86 -12.62
N LEU A 73 3.77 6.56 -13.15
CA LEU A 73 3.62 5.77 -14.36
C LEU A 73 4.04 6.60 -15.58
N SER A 74 5.07 6.12 -16.30
CA SER A 74 5.47 6.72 -17.57
C SER A 74 4.50 6.34 -18.70
N ARG A 75 4.33 7.22 -19.69
CA ARG A 75 3.60 6.84 -20.92
C ARG A 75 4.32 5.69 -21.62
N PRO A 76 3.61 4.65 -22.13
CA PRO A 76 2.14 4.52 -22.26
C PRO A 76 1.47 3.74 -21.10
N SER A 77 2.07 3.61 -19.91
CA SER A 77 1.44 2.95 -18.77
C SER A 77 0.15 3.63 -18.35
N LYS A 78 -0.84 2.84 -17.94
CA LYS A 78 -2.15 3.31 -17.49
C LYS A 78 -2.60 2.58 -16.24
N PHE A 79 -3.17 3.33 -15.30
CA PHE A 79 -3.94 2.79 -14.18
C PHE A 79 -5.31 3.48 -14.18
N GLU A 80 -6.37 2.73 -14.41
CA GLU A 80 -7.72 3.28 -14.57
C GLU A 80 -8.71 2.50 -13.72
N ILE A 81 -9.63 3.22 -13.09
CA ILE A 81 -10.79 2.64 -12.40
C ILE A 81 -12.04 3.21 -13.06
N GLU A 82 -12.73 2.34 -13.77
CA GLU A 82 -14.05 2.63 -14.32
C GLU A 82 -15.11 2.42 -13.23
N THR A 83 -16.13 3.26 -13.25
CA THR A 83 -17.32 3.18 -12.43
C THR A 83 -18.57 3.36 -13.29
N PRO A 84 -19.78 3.20 -12.77
CA PRO A 84 -20.99 3.48 -13.55
C PRO A 84 -21.11 4.92 -14.07
N THR A 85 -20.50 5.91 -13.41
CA THR A 85 -20.66 7.32 -13.75
C THR A 85 -19.37 8.03 -14.13
N ALA A 86 -18.19 7.42 -13.93
CA ALA A 86 -16.92 8.08 -14.21
C ALA A 86 -15.79 7.08 -14.48
N VAL A 87 -14.72 7.58 -15.10
CA VAL A 87 -13.43 6.91 -15.22
C VAL A 87 -12.37 7.75 -14.51
N ALA A 88 -11.65 7.16 -13.56
CA ALA A 88 -10.52 7.77 -12.88
C ALA A 88 -9.21 7.26 -13.49
N THR A 89 -8.42 8.15 -14.10
CA THR A 89 -7.12 7.84 -14.70
C THR A 89 -5.99 8.44 -13.86
N VAL A 90 -4.97 7.64 -13.59
CA VAL A 90 -3.98 7.93 -12.56
C VAL A 90 -2.55 7.68 -13.02
N ARG A 91 -1.59 8.48 -12.52
CA ARG A 91 -0.16 8.36 -12.86
C ARG A 91 0.82 8.43 -11.68
N GLY A 92 0.43 7.98 -10.50
CA GLY A 92 1.31 8.05 -9.33
C GLY A 92 0.69 8.93 -8.26
N THR A 93 -0.31 8.40 -7.61
CA THR A 93 -1.17 9.13 -6.66
C THR A 93 -1.56 8.21 -5.52
N ILE A 94 -2.01 8.83 -4.45
CA ILE A 94 -2.74 8.16 -3.38
C ILE A 94 -4.17 8.71 -3.41
N PHE A 95 -5.15 7.84 -3.64
CA PHE A 95 -6.52 8.24 -3.85
C PHE A 95 -7.51 7.15 -3.42
N SER A 96 -8.77 7.50 -3.35
CA SER A 96 -9.86 6.53 -3.19
C SER A 96 -10.95 6.76 -4.22
N VAL A 97 -11.63 5.67 -4.58
CA VAL A 97 -12.83 5.69 -5.40
C VAL A 97 -13.93 4.99 -4.63
N ALA A 98 -15.09 5.63 -4.51
CA ALA A 98 -16.28 5.07 -3.87
C ALA A 98 -17.47 5.14 -4.81
N VAL A 99 -18.20 4.03 -4.92
CA VAL A 99 -19.44 3.90 -5.67
C VAL A 99 -20.56 3.54 -4.71
N LYS A 100 -21.60 4.37 -4.67
CA LYS A 100 -22.80 4.13 -3.85
C LYS A 100 -23.82 3.26 -4.60
N PRO A 101 -24.75 2.62 -3.88
CA PRO A 101 -25.96 2.11 -4.52
C PRO A 101 -26.61 3.22 -5.38
N GLY A 102 -26.96 2.89 -6.63
CA GLY A 102 -27.42 3.90 -7.61
C GLY A 102 -26.32 4.45 -8.52
N GLY A 103 -25.05 4.03 -8.32
CA GLY A 103 -23.95 4.27 -9.28
C GLY A 103 -23.16 5.56 -9.08
N SER A 104 -23.62 6.49 -8.21
CA SER A 104 -22.89 7.74 -7.99
C SER A 104 -21.46 7.49 -7.49
N THR A 105 -20.49 8.19 -8.09
CA THR A 105 -19.06 7.99 -7.85
C THR A 105 -18.46 9.18 -7.10
N LYS A 106 -17.61 8.90 -6.11
CA LYS A 106 -16.75 9.88 -5.45
C LYS A 106 -15.30 9.48 -5.62
N VAL A 107 -14.47 10.38 -6.14
CA VAL A 107 -13.01 10.22 -6.23
C VAL A 107 -12.36 11.24 -5.31
N SER A 108 -11.55 10.79 -4.35
CA SER A 108 -10.86 11.63 -3.36
C SER A 108 -9.35 11.46 -3.51
N VAL A 109 -8.59 12.55 -3.62
CA VAL A 109 -7.14 12.54 -3.89
C VAL A 109 -6.37 13.03 -2.68
N TYR A 110 -5.55 12.15 -2.11
CA TYR A 110 -4.77 12.42 -0.90
C TYR A 110 -3.32 12.81 -1.19
N ASP A 111 -2.82 12.44 -2.38
CA ASP A 111 -1.51 12.87 -2.87
C ASP A 111 -1.47 12.73 -4.39
N GLY A 112 -0.85 13.70 -5.08
CA GLY A 112 -0.78 13.78 -6.53
C GLY A 112 -2.04 14.37 -7.17
N THR A 113 -2.36 13.93 -8.39
CA THR A 113 -3.52 14.39 -9.18
C THR A 113 -4.16 13.21 -9.89
N VAL A 114 -5.50 13.16 -9.90
CA VAL A 114 -6.29 12.17 -10.63
C VAL A 114 -7.10 12.89 -11.70
N GLU A 115 -7.05 12.40 -12.93
CA GLU A 115 -7.96 12.83 -13.99
C GLU A 115 -9.25 12.02 -13.90
N VAL A 116 -10.38 12.71 -13.77
CA VAL A 116 -11.70 12.10 -13.69
C VAL A 116 -12.52 12.55 -14.89
N ILE A 117 -13.04 11.57 -15.63
CA ILE A 117 -13.85 11.80 -16.84
C ILE A 117 -15.24 11.24 -16.56
N SER A 118 -16.32 12.01 -16.81
CA SER A 118 -17.68 11.49 -16.75
C SER A 118 -17.90 10.42 -17.83
N ALA A 119 -18.71 9.40 -17.54
CA ALA A 119 -18.83 8.23 -18.41
C ALA A 119 -19.39 8.57 -19.80
N ASP A 120 -20.44 9.37 -19.89
CA ASP A 120 -21.16 9.65 -21.13
C ASP A 120 -20.87 11.04 -21.71
N ALA A 121 -20.65 12.05 -20.86
CA ALA A 121 -20.43 13.42 -21.34
C ALA A 121 -18.96 13.69 -21.76
N ALA A 122 -18.05 12.77 -21.52
CA ALA A 122 -16.61 12.91 -21.77
C ALA A 122 -15.99 14.21 -21.17
N LEU A 123 -16.63 14.76 -20.14
CA LEU A 123 -16.14 15.94 -19.42
C LEU A 123 -15.03 15.52 -18.46
N ALA A 124 -13.85 16.05 -18.67
CA ALA A 124 -12.67 15.73 -17.88
C ALA A 124 -12.36 16.85 -16.89
N VAL A 125 -11.94 16.46 -15.66
CA VAL A 125 -11.43 17.37 -14.64
C VAL A 125 -10.22 16.76 -13.95
N ALA A 126 -9.22 17.59 -13.68
CA ALA A 126 -8.08 17.22 -12.86
C ALA A 126 -8.41 17.49 -11.38
N VAL A 127 -8.38 16.46 -10.55
CA VAL A 127 -8.63 16.53 -9.11
C VAL A 127 -7.27 16.55 -8.40
N PRO A 128 -6.86 17.68 -7.80
CA PRO A 128 -5.58 17.79 -7.10
C PRO A 128 -5.65 17.18 -5.70
N HIS A 129 -4.50 17.02 -5.05
CA HIS A 129 -4.40 16.57 -3.67
C HIS A 129 -5.25 17.45 -2.73
N GLY A 130 -5.78 16.85 -1.67
CA GLY A 130 -6.65 17.55 -0.71
C GLY A 130 -8.05 17.87 -1.23
N SER A 131 -8.42 17.29 -2.38
CA SER A 131 -9.71 17.54 -3.05
C SER A 131 -10.41 16.25 -3.44
N TYR A 132 -11.71 16.36 -3.67
CA TYR A 132 -12.52 15.28 -4.21
C TYR A 132 -13.48 15.78 -5.29
N VAL A 133 -14.01 14.85 -6.07
CA VAL A 133 -15.07 15.10 -7.03
C VAL A 133 -16.21 14.10 -6.81
N HIS A 134 -17.43 14.55 -7.00
CA HIS A 134 -18.63 13.74 -7.07
C HIS A 134 -19.20 13.74 -8.49
N VAL A 135 -19.47 12.55 -9.03
CA VAL A 135 -20.17 12.37 -10.31
C VAL A 135 -21.42 11.56 -10.02
N THR A 136 -22.56 12.20 -10.06
CA THR A 136 -23.85 11.58 -9.64
C THR A 136 -24.53 10.81 -10.76
N THR A 137 -24.37 11.26 -12.00
CA THR A 137 -24.93 10.64 -13.21
C THR A 137 -23.83 10.50 -14.28
N PRO A 138 -23.98 9.58 -15.25
CA PRO A 138 -22.97 9.37 -16.29
C PRO A 138 -22.68 10.59 -17.16
N ASP A 139 -23.68 11.45 -17.36
CA ASP A 139 -23.61 12.73 -18.07
C ASP A 139 -23.32 13.94 -17.18
N GLY A 140 -23.17 13.68 -15.85
CA GLY A 140 -22.97 14.72 -14.84
C GLY A 140 -21.63 15.44 -14.98
N THR A 141 -21.64 16.75 -14.76
CA THR A 141 -20.41 17.57 -14.74
C THR A 141 -19.64 17.32 -13.44
N PRO A 142 -18.37 16.90 -13.51
CA PRO A 142 -17.55 16.74 -12.32
C PRO A 142 -17.20 18.10 -11.70
N HIS A 143 -17.51 18.30 -10.42
CA HIS A 143 -17.13 19.51 -9.67
C HIS A 143 -16.12 19.18 -8.58
N VAL A 144 -14.95 19.82 -8.62
CA VAL A 144 -13.90 19.65 -7.63
C VAL A 144 -14.22 20.43 -6.35
N GLN A 145 -14.11 19.77 -5.21
CA GLN A 145 -14.32 20.33 -3.88
C GLN A 145 -13.14 20.00 -2.97
N ALA A 146 -12.80 20.92 -2.05
CA ALA A 146 -11.76 20.69 -1.05
C ALA A 146 -12.23 19.65 -0.01
N PHE A 147 -11.27 18.95 0.63
CA PHE A 147 -11.58 18.00 1.69
C PHE A 147 -12.26 18.64 2.88
N SER A 148 -13.27 17.94 3.39
CA SER A 148 -13.80 18.19 4.72
C SER A 148 -12.87 17.61 5.80
N SER A 149 -13.09 18.02 7.05
CA SER A 149 -12.39 17.43 8.21
C SER A 149 -12.65 15.93 8.38
N ASP A 150 -13.81 15.45 7.93
CA ASP A 150 -14.18 14.03 7.98
C ASP A 150 -13.39 13.21 6.96
N GLU A 151 -13.18 13.73 5.77
CA GLU A 151 -12.34 13.13 4.73
C GLU A 151 -10.90 12.97 5.22
N GLN A 152 -10.35 14.00 5.86
CA GLN A 152 -9.00 13.96 6.43
C GLN A 152 -8.90 12.95 7.56
N ARG A 153 -9.92 12.82 8.41
CA ARG A 153 -9.95 11.82 9.50
C ARG A 153 -10.05 10.40 8.97
N GLU A 154 -10.89 10.16 7.99
CA GLU A 154 -11.03 8.84 7.36
C GLU A 154 -9.71 8.40 6.73
N TRP A 155 -9.04 9.30 6.02
CA TRP A 155 -7.75 9.05 5.43
C TRP A 155 -6.68 8.65 6.47
N LYS A 156 -6.58 9.37 7.56
CA LYS A 156 -5.62 9.07 8.64
C LYS A 156 -5.79 7.65 9.22
N LYS A 157 -6.98 7.05 9.12
CA LYS A 157 -7.23 5.67 9.54
C LYS A 157 -6.66 4.61 8.56
N GLN A 158 -6.31 5.01 7.35
CA GLN A 158 -5.78 4.13 6.30
C GLN A 158 -4.25 3.99 6.36
N THR A 159 -3.67 3.93 7.56
CA THR A 159 -2.20 3.95 7.78
C THR A 159 -1.43 2.93 6.95
N GLY A 160 -1.94 1.69 6.82
CA GLY A 160 -1.28 0.65 6.03
C GLY A 160 -1.25 0.89 4.51
N ILE A 161 -2.00 1.89 4.00
CA ILE A 161 -1.92 2.35 2.60
C ILE A 161 -0.98 3.56 2.47
N ILE A 162 -0.95 4.42 3.49
CA ILE A 162 -0.18 5.67 3.46
C ILE A 162 1.31 5.44 3.60
N THR A 163 1.69 4.48 4.46
CA THR A 163 3.09 4.22 4.81
C THR A 163 3.59 2.91 4.19
N PRO A 164 4.90 2.80 3.89
CA PRO A 164 5.47 1.58 3.35
C PRO A 164 5.31 0.40 4.31
N ALA A 165 5.07 -0.80 3.78
CA ALA A 165 4.99 -1.99 4.60
C ALA A 165 6.36 -2.33 5.18
N LEU A 166 6.35 -2.77 6.43
CA LEU A 166 7.49 -3.32 7.13
C LEU A 166 7.01 -4.45 8.03
N GLU A 167 7.54 -5.64 7.82
CA GLU A 167 7.33 -6.81 8.63
C GLU A 167 8.67 -7.35 9.09
N ILE A 168 8.83 -7.57 10.39
CA ILE A 168 9.98 -8.23 10.99
C ILE A 168 9.51 -9.60 11.45
N SER A 169 9.93 -10.64 10.75
CA SER A 169 9.59 -12.04 11.09
C SER A 169 10.49 -12.60 12.18
N GLU A 170 11.74 -12.15 12.25
CA GLU A 170 12.73 -12.53 13.26
C GLU A 170 13.67 -11.35 13.55
N PRO A 171 14.08 -11.15 14.80
CA PRO A 171 13.57 -11.77 16.02
C PRO A 171 12.20 -11.17 16.43
N GLU A 172 11.47 -11.89 17.27
CA GLU A 172 10.34 -11.32 17.98
C GLU A 172 10.77 -10.18 18.92
N ASP A 173 9.84 -9.33 19.33
CA ASP A 173 10.16 -8.29 20.30
C ASP A 173 10.47 -8.89 21.67
N ASN A 174 11.43 -8.31 22.37
CA ASN A 174 11.95 -8.81 23.65
C ASN A 174 12.59 -10.22 23.59
N PHE A 175 13.08 -10.62 22.40
CA PHE A 175 13.80 -11.88 22.23
C PHE A 175 15.02 -11.96 23.15
N ARG A 176 15.20 -13.11 23.81
CA ARG A 176 16.34 -13.36 24.71
C ARG A 176 17.24 -14.45 24.13
N THR A 177 18.55 -14.23 24.20
CA THR A 177 19.55 -15.19 23.72
C THR A 177 20.90 -15.02 24.45
N SER A 178 21.65 -16.12 24.58
CA SER A 178 23.05 -16.09 25.02
C SER A 178 24.05 -15.91 23.86
N GLN A 179 23.57 -16.02 22.61
CA GLN A 179 24.40 -15.86 21.42
C GLN A 179 24.89 -14.42 21.26
N ASP A 180 26.07 -14.26 20.66
CA ASP A 180 26.66 -12.94 20.40
C ASP A 180 26.13 -12.24 19.15
N ALA A 181 25.27 -12.92 18.37
CA ALA A 181 24.63 -12.40 17.21
C ALA A 181 23.21 -12.96 17.04
N VAL A 182 22.34 -12.22 16.38
CA VAL A 182 21.00 -12.63 15.99
C VAL A 182 20.82 -12.46 14.49
N LEU A 183 20.10 -13.39 13.88
CA LEU A 183 19.70 -13.28 12.49
C LEU A 183 18.38 -12.52 12.40
N ILE A 184 18.38 -11.41 11.70
CA ILE A 184 17.20 -10.58 11.46
C ILE A 184 16.65 -10.95 10.10
N ARG A 185 15.35 -11.26 10.03
CA ARG A 185 14.61 -11.54 8.81
C ARG A 185 13.34 -10.71 8.73
N GLY A 186 12.95 -10.37 7.53
CA GLY A 186 11.70 -9.64 7.31
C GLY A 186 11.47 -9.30 5.87
N SER A 187 10.43 -8.50 5.69
CA SER A 187 10.07 -7.97 4.39
C SER A 187 9.67 -6.50 4.49
N ILE A 188 9.94 -5.77 3.42
CA ILE A 188 9.48 -4.40 3.23
C ILE A 188 8.72 -4.27 1.91
N GLU A 189 8.04 -3.15 1.75
CA GLU A 189 7.47 -2.79 0.46
C GLU A 189 8.54 -2.79 -0.63
N ARG A 190 8.21 -3.35 -1.80
CA ARG A 190 9.13 -3.40 -2.94
C ARG A 190 9.48 -2.00 -3.41
N GLY A 191 10.76 -1.79 -3.71
CA GLY A 191 11.26 -0.48 -4.14
C GLY A 191 11.51 0.52 -3.01
N ALA A 192 11.13 0.19 -1.77
CA ALA A 192 11.48 0.98 -0.59
C ALA A 192 12.92 0.68 -0.13
N THR A 193 13.49 1.59 0.65
CA THR A 193 14.80 1.45 1.31
C THR A 193 14.60 1.08 2.77
N LEU A 194 15.51 0.27 3.32
CA LEU A 194 15.52 -0.13 4.73
C LEU A 194 16.79 0.35 5.41
N LEU A 195 16.63 1.00 6.55
CA LEU A 195 17.71 1.28 7.49
C LEU A 195 17.48 0.47 8.77
N LEU A 196 18.57 -0.08 9.34
CA LEU A 196 18.64 -0.65 10.67
C LEU A 196 19.64 0.15 11.49
N ASN A 197 19.21 0.79 12.55
CA ASN A 197 20.03 1.69 13.38
C ASN A 197 20.80 2.71 12.51
N ASN A 198 20.14 3.32 11.52
CA ASN A 198 20.64 4.25 10.52
C ASN A 198 21.62 3.65 9.48
N GLU A 199 21.90 2.35 9.51
CA GLU A 199 22.71 1.67 8.50
C GLU A 199 21.83 1.05 7.41
N PRO A 200 22.20 1.19 6.11
CA PRO A 200 21.42 0.60 5.03
C PRO A 200 21.47 -0.93 5.09
N VAL A 201 20.32 -1.56 4.85
CA VAL A 201 20.17 -3.01 4.75
C VAL A 201 19.88 -3.39 3.32
N ARG A 202 20.60 -4.38 2.79
CA ARG A 202 20.33 -4.93 1.46
C ARG A 202 19.00 -5.66 1.44
N VAL A 203 18.15 -5.28 0.50
CA VAL A 203 16.84 -5.85 0.26
C VAL A 203 16.83 -6.43 -1.15
N ASN A 204 16.31 -7.64 -1.31
CA ASN A 204 16.21 -8.24 -2.63
C ASN A 204 15.04 -7.67 -3.46
N ARG A 205 14.96 -8.02 -4.75
CA ARG A 205 13.91 -7.54 -5.66
C ARG A 205 12.48 -7.89 -5.23
N PHE A 206 12.30 -8.80 -4.28
CA PHE A 206 11.00 -9.19 -3.73
C PHE A 206 10.65 -8.48 -2.43
N GLY A 207 11.49 -7.55 -1.97
CA GLY A 207 11.29 -6.84 -0.71
C GLY A 207 11.76 -7.61 0.52
N LYS A 208 12.37 -8.80 0.38
CA LYS A 208 12.85 -9.59 1.51
C LYS A 208 14.29 -9.23 1.87
N PHE A 209 14.60 -9.28 3.16
CA PHE A 209 15.95 -9.06 3.68
C PHE A 209 16.31 -10.07 4.77
N THR A 210 17.61 -10.26 4.91
CA THR A 210 18.23 -11.02 5.99
C THR A 210 19.53 -10.32 6.36
N LYS A 211 19.75 -10.04 7.65
CA LYS A 211 20.97 -9.42 8.18
C LYS A 211 21.36 -10.05 9.51
N ALA A 212 22.60 -10.48 9.65
CA ALA A 212 23.17 -10.81 10.95
C ALA A 212 23.46 -9.50 11.71
N PHE A 213 23.09 -9.45 12.97
CA PHE A 213 23.33 -8.32 13.87
C PHE A 213 24.08 -8.79 15.11
N ARG A 214 25.25 -8.19 15.38
CA ARG A 214 26.06 -8.50 16.55
C ARG A 214 25.46 -7.83 17.78
N LEU A 215 25.26 -8.62 18.84
CA LEU A 215 24.65 -8.17 20.08
C LEU A 215 25.73 -7.77 21.09
N ARG A 216 25.49 -6.67 21.78
CA ARG A 216 26.22 -6.31 23.02
C ARG A 216 25.55 -7.03 24.19
N PRO A 217 26.31 -7.35 25.28
CA PRO A 217 25.72 -7.85 26.51
C PRO A 217 24.60 -6.89 27.00
N GLY A 218 23.51 -7.45 27.50
CA GLY A 218 22.36 -6.69 27.95
C GLY A 218 21.38 -6.34 26.83
N VAL A 219 20.71 -5.20 26.93
CA VAL A 219 19.62 -4.78 26.05
C VAL A 219 20.17 -4.17 24.76
N ASN A 220 19.72 -4.69 23.61
CA ASN A 220 19.99 -4.17 22.28
C ASN A 220 18.69 -3.67 21.66
N VAL A 221 18.67 -2.43 21.20
CA VAL A 221 17.52 -1.82 20.54
C VAL A 221 17.78 -1.80 19.03
N LEU A 222 16.89 -2.43 18.28
CA LEU A 222 16.90 -2.51 16.83
C LEU A 222 15.84 -1.56 16.28
N VAL A 223 16.27 -0.50 15.63
CA VAL A 223 15.37 0.49 15.03
C VAL A 223 15.35 0.29 13.53
N PHE A 224 14.24 -0.17 13.01
CA PHE A 224 14.00 -0.35 11.58
C PHE A 224 13.26 0.88 11.05
N LEU A 225 13.79 1.48 10.00
CA LEU A 225 13.15 2.58 9.28
C LEU A 225 13.06 2.23 7.80
N VAL A 226 11.85 2.13 7.29
CA VAL A 226 11.59 1.96 5.87
C VAL A 226 11.14 3.28 5.30
N ARG A 227 11.72 3.67 4.16
CA ARG A 227 11.35 4.85 3.40
C ARG A 227 11.04 4.46 1.97
N ASP A 228 9.88 4.88 1.46
CA ASP A 228 9.50 4.68 0.07
C ASP A 228 10.06 5.79 -0.85
N GLN A 229 9.82 5.64 -2.16
CA GLN A 229 10.27 6.61 -3.17
C GLN A 229 9.56 7.97 -3.05
N ARG A 230 8.47 8.07 -2.31
CA ARG A 230 7.69 9.29 -2.05
C ARG A 230 8.11 9.98 -0.75
N GLY A 231 9.06 9.38 -0.01
CA GLY A 231 9.52 9.87 1.27
C GLY A 231 8.63 9.48 2.47
N ALA A 232 7.56 8.69 2.27
CA ALA A 232 6.77 8.17 3.39
C ALA A 232 7.58 7.12 4.17
N GLU A 233 7.42 7.13 5.50
CA GLU A 233 8.24 6.30 6.39
C GLU A 233 7.38 5.40 7.28
N THR A 234 7.92 4.21 7.56
CA THR A 234 7.45 3.31 8.62
C THR A 234 8.61 2.98 9.53
N LYS A 235 8.41 3.14 10.84
CA LYS A 235 9.39 2.82 11.88
C LYS A 235 8.87 1.68 12.75
N VAL A 236 9.70 0.67 12.96
CA VAL A 236 9.47 -0.43 13.91
C VAL A 236 10.67 -0.54 14.84
N VAL A 237 10.43 -0.78 16.11
CA VAL A 237 11.46 -1.02 17.11
C VAL A 237 11.31 -2.44 17.63
N ARG A 238 12.43 -3.15 17.79
CA ARG A 238 12.54 -4.44 18.44
C ARG A 238 13.60 -4.39 19.51
N THR A 239 13.39 -5.11 20.58
CA THR A 239 14.35 -5.27 21.67
C THR A 239 14.86 -6.69 21.67
N VAL A 240 16.19 -6.84 21.78
CA VAL A 240 16.86 -8.15 21.94
C VAL A 240 17.73 -8.08 23.18
N VAL A 241 17.57 -9.02 24.09
CA VAL A 241 18.36 -9.09 25.31
C VAL A 241 19.38 -10.22 25.21
N ARG A 242 20.65 -9.85 25.16
CA ARG A 242 21.73 -10.84 25.28
C ARG A 242 22.05 -11.09 26.76
N THR A 243 21.76 -12.32 27.20
CA THR A 243 22.15 -12.79 28.55
C THR A 243 23.60 -13.27 28.50
N THR A 244 24.42 -12.82 29.43
CA THR A 244 25.72 -13.46 29.71
C THR A 244 25.44 -14.62 30.65
N GLU A 245 25.78 -15.85 30.25
CA GLU A 245 25.87 -16.94 31.21
C GLU A 245 27.01 -16.58 32.17
N GLU A 246 26.71 -16.41 33.46
CA GLU A 246 27.76 -16.44 34.47
C GLU A 246 28.38 -17.84 34.43
N PRO A 247 29.72 -17.98 34.30
CA PRO A 247 30.35 -19.28 34.46
C PRO A 247 30.00 -19.78 35.85
N MET A 248 29.31 -20.92 35.92
CA MET A 248 29.05 -21.59 37.19
C MET A 248 30.43 -21.83 37.86
N ALA A 249 30.66 -21.11 38.93
CA ALA A 249 31.81 -21.40 39.80
C ALA A 249 31.65 -22.82 40.32
N HIS A 250 32.45 -23.72 39.78
CA HIS A 250 32.65 -25.03 40.41
C HIS A 250 33.30 -24.75 41.76
N SER A 251 32.50 -24.78 42.82
CA SER A 251 32.99 -24.90 44.19
C SER A 251 33.61 -26.30 44.34
N SER A 252 34.91 -26.31 44.44
CA SER A 252 35.72 -27.46 44.85
C SER A 252 35.53 -27.76 46.32
#